data_1b128d8523399c1b6aa41beb6257c2bf
#
_entry.id   1b128d8523399c1b6aa41beb6257c2bf
#
_cell.length_a   1.000
_cell.length_b   1.000
_cell.length_c   1.000
_cell.angle_alpha   90.00
_cell.angle_beta   90.00
_cell.angle_gamma   90.00
#
_symmetry.space_group_name_H-M   'P 1'
#
loop_
_entity.id
_entity.type
_entity.pdbx_description
1 polymer ?
#
loop_
_entity_poly.entity_id
_entity_poly.type
_entity_poly.pdbx_seq_one_letter_code
_entity_poly.pdbx_strand_id
1 'polypeptide(L)'
;MQEGLKLQLLHEVNRRLKSTLPEASIEIVSLPGLPSVRLGLINSDFPTGPLDADTMNAVIKKPAYWAFCWGSGLATASYILNNPQLVVDKNICDLGTGSGIV
;
A
#
# COMPACT_ATOMS: atom_id res chain seq x y z
N MET A 1 3.28 -7.31 16.61
CA MET A 1 1.84 -6.93 16.58
C MET A 1 1.01 -8.17 16.86
N GLN A 2 0.04 -8.06 17.73
CA GLN A 2 -0.86 -9.18 18.06
C GLN A 2 -1.75 -9.51 16.85
N GLU A 3 -2.03 -10.79 16.65
CA GLU A 3 -2.85 -11.24 15.52
C GLU A 3 -4.24 -10.61 15.52
N GLY A 4 -4.89 -10.46 16.69
CA GLY A 4 -6.21 -9.83 16.79
C GLY A 4 -6.20 -8.39 16.30
N LEU A 5 -5.20 -7.60 16.67
CA LEU A 5 -5.03 -6.22 16.21
C LEU A 5 -4.76 -6.17 14.71
N LYS A 6 -3.89 -7.07 14.22
CA LYS A 6 -3.58 -7.17 12.79
C LYS A 6 -4.84 -7.43 11.96
N LEU A 7 -5.70 -8.36 12.41
CA LEU A 7 -6.95 -8.67 11.72
C LEU A 7 -7.92 -7.48 11.74
N GLN A 8 -8.00 -6.76 12.86
CA GLN A 8 -8.84 -5.56 12.95
C GLN A 8 -8.37 -4.47 11.99
N LEU A 9 -7.06 -4.24 11.92
CA LEU A 9 -6.48 -3.24 11.01
C LEU A 9 -6.73 -3.63 9.56
N LEU A 10 -6.54 -4.91 9.22
CA LEU A 10 -6.79 -5.39 7.87
C LEU A 10 -8.26 -5.22 7.48
N HIS A 11 -9.18 -5.53 8.39
CA HIS A 11 -10.61 -5.32 8.17
C HIS A 11 -10.93 -3.86 7.87
N GLU A 12 -10.40 -2.95 8.68
CA GLU A 12 -10.64 -1.51 8.52
C GLU A 12 -10.07 -0.99 7.19
N VAL A 13 -8.87 -1.42 6.83
CA VAL A 13 -8.23 -1.02 5.58
C VAL A 13 -9.04 -1.52 4.38
N ASN A 14 -9.49 -2.78 4.43
CA ASN A 14 -10.38 -3.33 3.39
C ASN A 14 -11.67 -2.54 3.28
N ARG A 15 -12.27 -2.18 4.41
CA ARG A 15 -13.50 -1.39 4.42
C ARG A 15 -13.30 -0.06 3.70
N ARG A 16 -12.19 0.61 3.95
CA ARG A 16 -11.86 1.88 3.30
C ARG A 16 -11.63 1.72 1.81
N LEU A 17 -10.91 0.68 1.41
CA LEU A 17 -10.68 0.41 -0.02
C LEU A 17 -12.00 0.13 -0.75
N LYS A 18 -12.85 -0.69 -0.17
CA LYS A 18 -14.14 -1.07 -0.77
C LYS A 18 -15.13 0.09 -0.85
N SER A 19 -14.94 1.15 -0.06
CA SER A 19 -15.78 2.35 -0.18
C SER A 19 -15.58 3.08 -1.50
N THR A 20 -14.42 2.88 -2.14
CA THR A 20 -14.09 3.48 -3.44
C THR A 20 -14.12 2.43 -4.55
N LEU A 21 -13.57 1.25 -4.29
CA LEU A 21 -13.48 0.13 -5.24
C LEU A 21 -14.12 -1.11 -4.60
N PRO A 22 -15.45 -1.28 -4.76
CA PRO A 22 -16.19 -2.34 -4.03
C PRO A 22 -15.69 -3.76 -4.28
N GLU A 23 -15.10 -4.03 -5.44
CA GLU A 23 -14.61 -5.36 -5.81
C GLU A 23 -13.16 -5.58 -5.44
N ALA A 24 -12.49 -4.56 -4.91
CA ALA A 24 -11.09 -4.67 -4.51
C ALA A 24 -10.95 -5.22 -3.09
N SER A 25 -9.81 -5.82 -2.81
CA SER A 25 -9.43 -6.26 -1.47
C SER A 25 -7.94 -6.04 -1.25
N ILE A 26 -7.51 -6.04 0.01
CA ILE A 26 -6.11 -5.91 0.36
C ILE A 26 -5.51 -7.29 0.54
N GLU A 27 -4.40 -7.55 -0.15
CA GLU A 27 -3.58 -8.74 0.04
C GLU A 27 -2.27 -8.36 0.72
N ILE A 28 -1.82 -9.19 1.65
CA ILE A 28 -0.49 -9.03 2.25
C ILE A 28 0.50 -9.74 1.33
N VAL A 29 1.41 -8.98 0.74
CA VAL A 29 2.32 -9.49 -0.28
C VAL A 29 3.77 -9.16 0.03
N SER A 30 4.68 -9.99 -0.48
CA SER A 30 6.10 -9.68 -0.53
C SER A 30 6.41 -8.95 -1.83
N LEU A 31 7.46 -8.14 -1.84
CA LEU A 31 7.81 -7.31 -2.98
C LEU A 31 9.06 -7.86 -3.69
N PRO A 32 9.17 -7.66 -5.01
CA PRO A 32 10.37 -8.05 -5.75
C PRO A 32 11.62 -7.36 -5.19
N GLY A 33 12.65 -8.16 -4.90
CA GLY A 33 13.90 -7.64 -4.35
C GLY A 33 13.87 -7.24 -2.87
N LEU A 34 12.72 -7.34 -2.20
CA LEU A 34 12.56 -6.99 -0.79
C LEU A 34 11.84 -8.12 -0.04
N PRO A 35 12.44 -9.33 0.07
CA PRO A 35 11.72 -10.50 0.61
C PRO A 35 11.37 -10.37 2.09
N SER A 36 12.08 -9.53 2.84
CA SER A 36 11.81 -9.30 4.26
C SER A 36 10.68 -8.30 4.51
N VAL A 37 10.21 -7.62 3.49
CA VAL A 37 9.16 -6.59 3.60
C VAL A 37 7.85 -7.14 3.06
N ARG A 38 6.78 -6.98 3.84
CA ARG A 38 5.43 -7.36 3.43
C ARG A 38 4.51 -6.16 3.54
N LEU A 39 3.71 -5.94 2.52
CA LEU A 39 2.76 -4.82 2.46
C LEU A 39 1.35 -5.32 2.18
N GLY A 40 0.37 -4.56 2.68
CA GLY A 40 -1.01 -4.71 2.25
C GLY A 40 -1.27 -3.86 1.02
N LEU A 41 -1.47 -4.50 -0.11
CA LEU A 41 -1.72 -3.83 -1.39
C LEU A 41 -3.01 -4.36 -2.01
N ILE A 42 -3.52 -3.63 -3.01
CA ILE A 42 -4.70 -4.06 -3.75
C ILE A 42 -4.47 -5.45 -4.35
N ASN A 43 -5.51 -6.28 -4.38
CA ASN A 43 -5.41 -7.64 -4.90
C ASN A 43 -4.93 -7.67 -6.36
N SER A 44 -4.03 -8.60 -6.65
CA SER A 44 -3.38 -8.70 -7.96
C SER A 44 -4.35 -9.07 -9.10
N ASP A 45 -5.46 -9.72 -8.76
CA ASP A 45 -6.48 -10.11 -9.73
C ASP A 45 -7.59 -9.07 -9.91
N PHE A 46 -7.40 -7.87 -9.31
CA PHE A 46 -8.35 -6.77 -9.52
C PHE A 46 -8.39 -6.40 -11.00
N PRO A 47 -9.59 -6.30 -11.61
CA PRO A 47 -9.72 -6.01 -13.03
C PRO A 47 -9.10 -4.66 -13.42
N THR A 48 -8.34 -4.64 -14.51
CA THR A 48 -7.69 -3.42 -15.03
C THR A 48 -8.50 -2.75 -16.13
N GLY A 49 -9.70 -3.27 -16.42
CA GLY A 49 -10.58 -2.73 -17.43
C GLY A 49 -11.23 -1.40 -17.04
N PRO A 50 -12.06 -0.82 -17.93
CA PRO A 50 -12.73 0.44 -17.62
C PRO A 50 -13.65 0.33 -16.41
N LEU A 51 -13.67 1.38 -15.60
CA LEU A 51 -14.58 1.50 -14.46
C LEU A 51 -15.90 2.10 -14.93
N ASP A 52 -17.01 1.74 -14.26
CA ASP A 52 -18.28 2.43 -14.50
C ASP A 52 -18.21 3.88 -14.01
N ALA A 53 -19.19 4.71 -14.40
CA ALA A 53 -19.16 6.14 -14.12
C ALA A 53 -19.18 6.44 -12.63
N ASP A 54 -19.97 5.70 -11.84
CA ASP A 54 -20.05 5.93 -10.40
C ASP A 54 -18.76 5.59 -9.69
N THR A 55 -18.14 4.47 -10.05
CA THR A 55 -16.84 4.06 -9.51
C THR A 55 -15.75 5.03 -9.91
N MET A 56 -15.76 5.49 -11.17
CA MET A 56 -14.81 6.49 -11.66
C MET A 56 -14.90 7.78 -10.84
N ASN A 57 -16.11 8.27 -10.59
CA ASN A 57 -16.32 9.47 -9.79
C ASN A 57 -15.83 9.28 -8.34
N ALA A 58 -16.07 8.12 -7.75
CA ALA A 58 -15.58 7.82 -6.40
C ALA A 58 -14.04 7.81 -6.34
N VAL A 59 -13.39 7.22 -7.33
CA VAL A 59 -11.93 7.20 -7.43
C VAL A 59 -11.35 8.61 -7.56
N ILE A 60 -11.98 9.46 -8.39
CA ILE A 60 -11.53 10.85 -8.57
C ILE A 60 -11.63 11.62 -7.26
N LYS A 61 -12.73 11.45 -6.52
CA LYS A 61 -12.95 12.17 -5.26
C LYS A 61 -12.06 11.69 -4.13
N LYS A 62 -11.76 10.40 -4.08
CA LYS A 62 -11.02 9.79 -2.97
C LYS A 62 -10.12 8.66 -3.48
N PRO A 63 -9.02 9.00 -4.18
CA PRO A 63 -8.15 7.99 -4.75
C PRO A 63 -7.42 7.20 -3.66
N ALA A 64 -7.30 5.88 -3.88
CA ALA A 64 -6.65 4.97 -2.94
C ALA A 64 -5.18 4.77 -3.31
N TYR A 65 -4.40 5.84 -3.38
CA TYR A 65 -2.97 5.77 -3.70
C TYR A 65 -2.19 4.86 -2.74
N TRP A 66 -2.65 4.79 -1.50
CA TRP A 66 -2.03 3.98 -0.45
C TRP A 66 -2.14 2.47 -0.67
N ALA A 67 -3.03 2.04 -1.56
CA ALA A 67 -3.23 0.62 -1.87
C ALA A 67 -2.23 0.09 -2.92
N PHE A 68 -1.33 0.93 -3.39
CA PHE A 68 -0.36 0.59 -4.44
C PHE A 68 1.06 0.85 -3.96
N CYS A 69 2.00 0.02 -4.43
CA CYS A 69 3.42 0.28 -4.27
C CYS A 69 3.96 0.86 -5.58
N TRP A 70 4.22 2.17 -5.56
CA TRP A 70 4.72 2.86 -6.75
C TRP A 70 6.21 2.57 -6.95
N GLY A 71 6.65 2.55 -8.22
CA GLY A 71 8.01 2.17 -8.58
C GLY A 71 9.08 3.01 -7.89
N SER A 72 8.85 4.32 -7.75
CA SER A 72 9.79 5.20 -7.05
C SER A 72 9.92 4.85 -5.56
N GLY A 73 8.82 4.50 -4.91
CA GLY A 73 8.84 4.06 -3.51
C GLY A 73 9.59 2.76 -3.34
N LEU A 74 9.33 1.80 -4.21
CA LEU A 74 10.03 0.51 -4.19
C LEU A 74 11.55 0.71 -4.37
N ALA A 75 11.95 1.53 -5.33
CA ALA A 75 13.36 1.83 -5.59
C ALA A 75 14.01 2.54 -4.39
N THR A 76 13.32 3.50 -3.79
CA THR A 76 13.80 4.22 -2.61
C THR A 76 13.98 3.28 -1.41
N ALA A 77 13.01 2.42 -1.15
CA ALA A 77 13.09 1.45 -0.05
C ALA A 77 14.27 0.49 -0.25
N SER A 78 14.46 -0.01 -1.46
CA SER A 78 15.59 -0.88 -1.80
C SER A 78 16.92 -0.16 -1.60
N TYR A 79 17.02 1.09 -2.02
CA TYR A 79 18.23 1.90 -1.84
C TYR A 79 18.55 2.11 -0.36
N ILE A 80 17.56 2.41 0.47
CA ILE A 80 17.76 2.64 1.91
C ILE A 80 18.20 1.34 2.59
N LEU A 81 17.59 0.20 2.27
CA LEU A 81 17.99 -1.09 2.84
C LEU A 81 19.43 -1.45 2.50
N ASN A 82 19.89 -1.08 1.31
CA ASN A 82 21.27 -1.30 0.88
C ASN A 82 22.24 -0.23 1.38
N ASN A 83 21.73 0.86 1.95
CA ASN A 83 22.52 1.99 2.45
C ASN A 83 21.95 2.46 3.80
N PRO A 84 21.96 1.58 4.83
CA PRO A 84 21.30 1.90 6.11
C PRO A 84 21.90 3.09 6.84
N GLN A 85 23.13 3.47 6.54
CA GLN A 85 23.78 4.64 7.12
C GLN A 85 23.02 5.95 6.82
N LEU A 86 22.14 5.95 5.81
CA LEU A 86 21.34 7.13 5.48
C LEU A 86 20.28 7.43 6.56
N VAL A 87 19.85 6.42 7.30
CA VAL A 87 18.74 6.55 8.25
C VAL A 87 19.07 6.13 9.67
N VAL A 88 20.13 5.35 9.88
CA VAL A 88 20.51 4.87 11.23
C VAL A 88 20.77 6.06 12.15
N ASP A 89 20.20 5.99 13.35
CA ASP A 89 20.30 7.02 14.40
C ASP A 89 19.79 8.41 13.97
N LYS A 90 18.89 8.44 12.98
CA LYS A 90 18.28 9.69 12.50
C LYS A 90 16.78 9.67 12.74
N ASN A 91 16.21 10.85 12.96
CA ASN A 91 14.77 11.05 12.99
C ASN A 91 14.30 11.27 11.55
N ILE A 92 13.42 10.39 11.08
CA ILE A 92 12.99 10.38 9.67
C ILE A 92 11.49 10.66 9.61
N CYS A 93 11.09 11.50 8.65
CA CYS A 93 9.69 11.72 8.32
C CYS A 93 9.50 11.36 6.84
N ASP A 94 8.55 10.46 6.57
CA ASP A 94 8.16 10.13 5.21
C ASP A 94 6.85 10.86 4.88
N LEU A 95 6.98 11.99 4.20
CA LEU A 95 5.83 12.82 3.82
C LEU A 95 5.07 12.17 2.67
N GLY A 96 3.76 11.95 2.86
CA GLY A 96 2.95 11.29 1.84
C GLY A 96 3.30 9.84 1.65
N THR A 97 3.46 9.12 2.76
CA THR A 97 4.00 7.75 2.78
C THR A 97 3.26 6.73 1.91
N GLY A 98 2.00 6.98 1.55
CA GLY A 98 1.21 6.08 0.69
C GLY A 98 1.07 4.69 1.30
N SER A 99 1.69 3.68 0.68
CA SER A 99 1.64 2.29 1.15
C SER A 99 2.50 2.03 2.39
N GLY A 100 3.37 2.97 2.74
CA GLY A 100 4.29 2.81 3.85
C GLY A 100 5.57 2.03 3.52
N ILE A 101 5.87 1.82 2.22
CA ILE A 101 7.04 1.01 1.81
C ILE A 101 8.36 1.64 2.25
N VAL A 102 8.50 2.95 2.18
CA VAL A 102 9.72 3.66 2.56
C VAL A 102 9.80 3.83 4.06
#